data_989bc73728d993da5e3ca6b6d6d51efe
#
_entry.id   989bc73728d993da5e3ca6b6d6d51efe
#
_cell.length_a   1.000
_cell.length_b   1.000
_cell.length_c   1.000
_cell.angle_alpha   90.00
_cell.angle_beta   90.00
_cell.angle_gamma   90.00
#
_symmetry.space_group_name_H-M   'P 1'
#
loop_
_entity.id
_entity.type
_entity.pdbx_description
1 polymer ?
#
loop_
_entity_poly.entity_id
_entity_poly.type
_entity_poly.pdbx_seq_one_letter_code
_entity_poly.pdbx_strand_id
1 'polypeptide(L)'
;MCIRDRSKIVSKSLSKNGGRTSYRGLIKHGKDAYNSKSSVVCDALLLDKESQSDTYPYIEVDNDQVNVEHEASVSKIGEEQLHYLMSRGISELEASAMIVNGFIEPLVKELPMEYAMELNKLIQLQMEGSIG
;
A
#
# COMPACT_ATOMS: atom_id res chain seq x y z
N MET A 1 29.74 1.95 6.42
CA MET A 1 29.40 3.32 5.99
C MET A 1 28.77 3.22 4.60
N CYS A 2 27.48 3.45 4.48
CA CYS A 2 26.74 3.29 3.22
C CYS A 2 26.82 4.60 2.42
N ILE A 3 27.83 4.72 1.58
CA ILE A 3 27.93 5.78 0.58
C ILE A 3 27.20 5.29 -0.68
N ARG A 4 26.28 6.10 -1.24
CA ARG A 4 25.40 5.75 -2.39
C ARG A 4 24.36 4.67 -2.08
N ASP A 5 23.87 4.63 -0.86
CA ASP A 5 22.82 3.71 -0.49
C ASP A 5 21.47 4.08 -1.12
N ARG A 6 20.66 3.06 -1.39
CA ARG A 6 19.30 3.24 -1.93
C ARG A 6 18.31 2.52 -1.05
N SER A 7 17.33 3.24 -0.56
CA SER A 7 16.23 2.65 0.19
C SER A 7 14.90 2.92 -0.50
N LYS A 8 14.03 1.92 -0.47
CA LYS A 8 12.66 2.03 -0.97
C LYS A 8 11.70 1.50 0.07
N ILE A 9 10.72 2.31 0.44
CA ILE A 9 9.63 1.94 1.32
C ILE A 9 8.35 1.95 0.51
N VAL A 10 7.62 0.84 0.52
CA VAL A 10 6.30 0.74 -0.11
C VAL A 10 5.30 0.42 0.99
N SER A 11 4.33 1.30 1.17
CA SER A 11 3.22 1.11 2.08
C SER A 11 1.93 0.97 1.29
N LYS A 12 1.22 -0.15 1.47
CA LYS A 12 -0.10 -0.36 0.90
C LYS A 12 -1.12 -0.53 2.01
N SER A 13 -2.17 0.26 1.97
CA SER A 13 -3.23 0.22 2.97
C SER A 13 -4.60 0.00 2.34
N LEU A 14 -5.44 -0.72 3.08
CA LEU A 14 -6.82 -1.00 2.72
C LEU A 14 -7.72 -0.54 3.85
N SER A 15 -8.77 0.21 3.54
CA SER A 15 -9.77 0.65 4.50
C SER A 15 -11.16 0.22 4.06
N LYS A 16 -11.92 -0.37 4.99
CA LYS A 16 -13.28 -0.89 4.79
C LYS A 16 -14.14 -0.59 6.01
N ASN A 17 -15.46 -0.46 5.81
CA ASN A 17 -16.46 -0.28 6.86
C ASN A 17 -16.21 0.96 7.74
N GLY A 18 -15.87 2.10 7.12
CA GLY A 18 -15.54 3.32 7.84
C GLY A 18 -14.19 3.29 8.57
N GLY A 19 -13.36 2.30 8.26
CA GLY A 19 -12.01 2.18 8.83
C GLY A 19 -11.11 3.34 8.45
N ARG A 20 -10.16 3.66 9.34
CA ARG A 20 -9.16 4.69 9.10
C ARG A 20 -7.76 4.11 9.20
N THR A 21 -6.97 4.29 8.15
CA THR A 21 -5.55 3.91 8.12
C THR A 21 -4.69 5.16 8.19
N SER A 22 -3.56 5.07 8.88
CA SER A 22 -2.60 6.17 8.95
C SER A 22 -1.19 5.63 8.74
N TYR A 23 -0.49 6.16 7.75
CA TYR A 23 0.94 5.93 7.57
C TYR A 23 1.73 7.04 8.27
N ARG A 24 2.68 6.65 9.10
CA ARG A 24 3.64 7.56 9.71
C ARG A 24 5.03 7.03 9.49
N GLY A 25 5.85 7.75 8.75
CA GLY A 25 7.20 7.34 8.42
C GLY A 25 8.22 8.43 8.67
N LEU A 26 9.39 8.06 9.18
CA LEU A 26 10.55 8.93 9.29
C LEU A 26 11.63 8.45 8.33
N ILE A 27 12.09 9.34 7.47
CA ILE A 27 13.31 9.17 6.68
C ILE A 27 14.35 10.13 7.27
N LYS A 28 15.51 9.58 7.59
CA LYS A 28 16.63 10.37 8.07
C LYS A 28 17.89 10.10 7.25
N HIS A 29 18.41 11.13 6.61
CA HIS A 29 19.72 11.13 5.99
C HIS A 29 20.73 11.84 6.89
N GLY A 30 21.68 11.08 7.43
CA GLY A 30 22.75 11.61 8.26
C GLY A 30 23.79 12.39 7.45
N LYS A 31 24.65 13.11 8.14
CA LYS A 31 25.69 14.00 7.54
C LYS A 31 26.63 13.26 6.59
N ASP A 32 26.88 11.98 6.83
CA ASP A 32 27.83 11.15 6.05
C ASP A 32 27.14 10.32 4.94
N ALA A 33 25.84 10.54 4.71
CA ALA A 33 25.05 9.77 3.73
C ALA A 33 25.17 10.36 2.30
N TYR A 34 26.38 10.50 1.79
CA TYR A 34 26.64 11.09 0.47
C TYR A 34 26.05 10.26 -0.68
N ASN A 35 25.39 10.95 -1.65
CA ASN A 35 24.79 10.36 -2.85
C ASN A 35 23.78 9.25 -2.57
N SER A 36 23.15 9.26 -1.40
CA SER A 36 22.10 8.32 -1.05
C SER A 36 20.74 8.75 -1.64
N LYS A 37 19.88 7.76 -1.90
CA LYS A 37 18.53 7.99 -2.42
C LYS A 37 17.51 7.23 -1.58
N SER A 38 16.43 7.90 -1.21
CA SER A 38 15.30 7.27 -0.54
C SER A 38 14.01 7.57 -1.30
N SER A 39 13.20 6.54 -1.51
CA SER A 39 11.89 6.67 -2.12
C SER A 39 10.84 6.04 -1.22
N VAL A 40 9.77 6.76 -0.96
CA VAL A 40 8.60 6.25 -0.23
C VAL A 40 7.39 6.34 -1.14
N VAL A 41 6.68 5.23 -1.28
CA VAL A 41 5.42 5.17 -2.01
C VAL A 41 4.34 4.69 -1.04
N CYS A 42 3.32 5.51 -0.85
CA CYS A 42 2.18 5.21 0.01
C CYS A 42 0.92 5.13 -0.84
N ASP A 43 0.41 3.92 -1.03
CA ASP A 43 -0.82 3.68 -1.76
C ASP A 43 -1.93 3.25 -0.80
N ALA A 44 -3.06 3.91 -0.87
CA ALA A 44 -4.25 3.55 -0.11
C ALA A 44 -5.42 3.22 -1.03
N LEU A 45 -6.12 2.12 -0.75
CA LEU A 45 -7.36 1.75 -1.42
C LEU A 45 -8.51 1.79 -0.42
N LEU A 46 -9.51 2.62 -0.70
CA LEU A 46 -10.74 2.75 0.08
C LEU A 46 -11.83 1.90 -0.58
N LEU A 47 -12.43 1.00 0.19
CA LEU A 47 -13.46 0.10 -0.31
C LEU A 47 -14.88 0.66 -0.15
N ASP A 48 -15.04 1.74 0.60
CA ASP A 48 -16.31 2.44 0.81
C ASP A 48 -16.11 3.96 0.94
N LYS A 49 -17.23 4.69 1.08
CA LYS A 49 -17.23 6.15 1.13
C LYS A 49 -16.89 6.73 2.51
N GLU A 50 -17.09 5.94 3.56
CA GLU A 50 -16.85 6.35 4.95
C GLU A 50 -15.40 6.10 5.39
N SER A 51 -14.69 5.22 4.69
CA SER A 51 -13.30 4.89 5.00
C SER A 51 -12.34 6.02 4.65
N GLN A 52 -11.25 6.12 5.41
CA GLN A 52 -10.27 7.20 5.32
C GLN A 52 -8.83 6.66 5.34
N SER A 53 -7.93 7.41 4.71
CA SER A 53 -6.49 7.16 4.78
C SER A 53 -5.72 8.45 4.93
N ASP A 54 -4.78 8.47 5.86
CA ASP A 54 -3.91 9.61 6.13
C ASP A 54 -2.45 9.21 5.97
N THR A 55 -1.64 10.15 5.48
CA THR A 55 -0.20 9.97 5.33
C THR A 55 0.54 11.13 5.99
N TYR A 56 1.42 10.82 6.94
CA TYR A 56 2.23 11.77 7.68
C TYR A 56 3.72 11.47 7.45
N PRO A 57 4.29 11.94 6.34
CA PRO A 57 5.72 11.79 6.10
C PRO A 57 6.51 12.76 6.98
N TYR A 58 7.60 12.28 7.56
CA TYR A 58 8.58 13.10 8.23
C TYR A 58 9.95 12.84 7.62
N ILE A 59 10.62 13.90 7.17
CA ILE A 59 11.88 13.80 6.44
C ILE A 59 12.90 14.73 7.08
N GLU A 60 14.00 14.14 7.57
CA GLU A 60 15.16 14.84 8.11
C GLU A 60 16.35 14.65 7.17
N VAL A 61 16.93 15.75 6.71
CA VAL A 61 18.05 15.71 5.78
C VAL A 61 19.20 16.58 6.32
N ASP A 62 20.29 15.94 6.72
CA ASP A 62 21.48 16.58 7.23
C ASP A 62 22.61 16.68 6.18
N ASN A 63 22.36 16.27 4.93
CA ASN A 63 23.33 16.28 3.83
C ASN A 63 22.64 16.74 2.53
N ASP A 64 23.23 17.68 1.83
CA ASP A 64 22.71 18.30 0.60
C ASP A 64 22.86 17.41 -0.66
N GLN A 65 23.68 16.36 -0.58
CA GLN A 65 23.94 15.44 -1.69
C GLN A 65 23.07 14.18 -1.64
N VAL A 66 21.82 14.32 -1.23
CA VAL A 66 20.86 13.21 -1.15
C VAL A 66 19.63 13.50 -2.01
N ASN A 67 18.95 12.44 -2.43
CA ASN A 67 17.67 12.55 -3.11
C ASN A 67 16.59 11.83 -2.30
N VAL A 68 15.51 12.53 -1.99
CA VAL A 68 14.36 11.96 -1.27
C VAL A 68 13.10 12.20 -2.07
N GLU A 69 12.38 11.12 -2.34
CA GLU A 69 11.10 11.16 -3.05
C GLU A 69 10.02 10.58 -2.14
N HIS A 70 8.89 11.26 -2.08
CA HIS A 70 7.70 10.76 -1.40
C HIS A 70 6.49 10.94 -2.31
N GLU A 71 5.82 9.83 -2.59
CA GLU A 71 4.59 9.77 -3.36
C GLU A 71 3.48 9.19 -2.49
N ALA A 72 2.32 9.79 -2.52
CA ALA A 72 1.14 9.28 -1.85
C ALA A 72 -0.06 9.29 -2.79
N SER A 73 -0.72 8.16 -2.92
CA SER A 73 -1.95 8.03 -3.69
C SER A 73 -3.06 7.44 -2.82
N VAL A 74 -4.26 7.99 -2.97
CA VAL A 74 -5.48 7.46 -2.35
C VAL A 74 -6.50 7.25 -3.45
N SER A 75 -6.92 6.01 -3.62
CA SER A 75 -7.95 5.64 -4.59
C SER A 75 -9.13 4.99 -3.90
N LYS A 76 -10.31 5.17 -4.48
CA LYS A 76 -11.49 4.37 -4.14
C LYS A 76 -11.63 3.22 -5.10
N ILE A 77 -12.28 2.15 -4.65
CA ILE A 77 -12.71 1.08 -5.54
C ILE A 77 -13.59 1.71 -6.64
N GLY A 78 -13.22 1.46 -7.90
CA GLY A 78 -13.92 2.05 -9.04
C GLY A 78 -15.31 1.43 -9.22
N GLU A 79 -16.38 2.23 -9.10
CA GLU A 79 -17.75 1.77 -9.34
C GLU A 79 -17.90 1.18 -10.75
N GLU A 80 -17.21 1.74 -11.74
CA GLU A 80 -17.20 1.23 -13.12
C GLU A 80 -16.51 -0.13 -13.24
N GLN A 81 -15.37 -0.32 -12.54
CA GLN A 81 -14.67 -1.61 -12.52
C GLN A 81 -15.51 -2.68 -11.85
N LEU A 82 -16.13 -2.34 -10.73
CA LEU A 82 -17.01 -3.23 -9.99
C LEU A 82 -18.20 -3.63 -10.85
N HIS A 83 -18.89 -2.65 -11.46
CA HIS A 83 -20.00 -2.88 -12.36
C HIS A 83 -19.62 -3.75 -13.58
N TYR A 84 -18.43 -3.51 -14.15
CA TYR A 84 -17.93 -4.33 -15.26
C TYR A 84 -17.75 -5.79 -14.87
N LEU A 85 -17.14 -6.08 -13.72
CA LEU A 85 -16.96 -7.45 -13.23
C LEU A 85 -18.30 -8.10 -12.91
N MET A 86 -19.21 -7.37 -12.27
CA MET A 86 -20.56 -7.87 -11.97
C MET A 86 -21.38 -8.15 -13.24
N SER A 87 -21.22 -7.36 -14.29
CA SER A 87 -21.87 -7.61 -15.59
C SER A 87 -21.40 -8.90 -16.28
N ARG A 88 -20.24 -9.43 -15.86
CA ARG A 88 -19.71 -10.74 -16.30
C ARG A 88 -20.17 -11.90 -15.43
N GLY A 89 -21.07 -11.67 -14.48
CA GLY A 89 -21.63 -12.71 -13.61
C GLY A 89 -20.81 -12.97 -12.33
N ILE A 90 -19.84 -12.10 -12.01
CA ILE A 90 -19.08 -12.17 -10.77
C ILE A 90 -19.87 -11.46 -9.68
N SER A 91 -19.96 -12.04 -8.49
CA SER A 91 -20.62 -11.38 -7.35
C SER A 91 -19.86 -10.14 -6.91
N GLU A 92 -20.52 -9.17 -6.27
CA GLU A 92 -19.89 -7.94 -5.78
C GLU A 92 -18.74 -8.24 -4.81
N LEU A 93 -18.92 -9.24 -3.94
CA LEU A 93 -17.90 -9.67 -2.99
C LEU A 93 -16.65 -10.21 -3.70
N GLU A 94 -16.84 -11.09 -4.69
CA GLU A 94 -15.74 -11.64 -5.47
C GLU A 94 -15.06 -10.58 -6.33
N ALA A 95 -15.82 -9.66 -6.94
CA ALA A 95 -15.29 -8.55 -7.73
C ALA A 95 -14.43 -7.63 -6.86
N SER A 96 -14.90 -7.30 -5.67
CA SER A 96 -14.13 -6.50 -4.70
C SER A 96 -12.84 -7.22 -4.28
N ALA A 97 -12.91 -8.52 -3.99
CA ALA A 97 -11.74 -9.32 -3.65
C ALA A 97 -10.72 -9.38 -4.78
N MET A 98 -11.17 -9.48 -6.05
CA MET A 98 -10.28 -9.45 -7.22
C MET A 98 -9.54 -8.11 -7.34
N ILE A 99 -10.23 -6.99 -7.12
CA ILE A 99 -9.61 -5.66 -7.17
C ILE A 99 -8.59 -5.50 -6.04
N VAL A 100 -8.92 -5.92 -4.82
CA VAL A 100 -8.01 -5.91 -3.67
C VAL A 100 -6.77 -6.77 -3.94
N ASN A 101 -6.94 -7.98 -4.45
CA ASN A 101 -5.83 -8.87 -4.78
C ASN A 101 -4.91 -8.24 -5.84
N GLY A 102 -5.47 -7.60 -6.88
CA GLY A 102 -4.69 -6.87 -7.87
C GLY A 102 -3.89 -5.70 -7.28
N PHE A 103 -4.48 -4.98 -6.32
CA PHE A 103 -3.81 -3.88 -5.62
C PHE A 103 -2.59 -4.32 -4.81
N ILE A 104 -2.66 -5.46 -4.14
CA ILE A 104 -1.57 -5.99 -3.30
C ILE A 104 -0.61 -6.93 -4.04
N GLU A 105 -0.95 -7.38 -5.24
CA GLU A 105 -0.16 -8.35 -6.01
C GLU A 105 1.34 -7.97 -6.14
N PRO A 106 1.73 -6.70 -6.37
CA PRO A 106 3.14 -6.33 -6.45
C PRO A 106 3.93 -6.65 -5.18
N LEU A 107 3.28 -6.52 -4.01
CA LEU A 107 3.89 -6.88 -2.72
C LEU A 107 3.97 -8.40 -2.53
N VAL A 108 2.89 -9.10 -2.88
CA VAL A 108 2.80 -10.57 -2.76
C VAL A 108 3.87 -11.26 -3.61
N LYS A 109 4.17 -10.73 -4.79
CA LYS A 109 5.19 -11.28 -5.70
C LYS A 109 6.63 -11.23 -5.15
N GLU A 110 6.90 -10.35 -4.20
CA GLU A 110 8.22 -10.26 -3.55
C GLU A 110 8.37 -11.24 -2.38
N LEU A 111 7.28 -11.88 -1.94
CA LEU A 111 7.29 -12.82 -0.84
C LEU A 111 7.67 -14.24 -1.28
N PRO A 112 8.34 -15.05 -0.44
CA PRO A 112 8.43 -16.48 -0.63
C PRO A 112 7.03 -17.10 -0.78
N MET A 113 6.94 -18.18 -1.58
CA MET A 113 5.65 -18.77 -1.99
C MET A 113 4.75 -19.13 -0.79
N GLU A 114 5.33 -19.67 0.27
CA GLU A 114 4.57 -20.06 1.47
C GLU A 114 3.87 -18.86 2.13
N TYR A 115 4.60 -17.75 2.27
CA TYR A 115 4.05 -16.51 2.84
C TYR A 115 3.05 -15.82 1.90
N ALA A 116 3.30 -15.87 0.60
CA ALA A 116 2.37 -15.33 -0.40
C ALA A 116 1.02 -16.05 -0.36
N MET A 117 1.03 -17.37 -0.24
CA MET A 117 -0.19 -18.18 -0.12
C MET A 117 -0.96 -17.87 1.16
N GLU A 118 -0.25 -17.77 2.30
CA GLU A 118 -0.87 -17.46 3.59
C GLU A 118 -1.46 -16.05 3.60
N LEU A 119 -0.74 -15.07 3.08
CA LEU A 119 -1.23 -13.68 2.98
C LEU A 119 -2.50 -13.60 2.14
N ASN A 120 -2.52 -14.24 0.96
CA ASN A 120 -3.71 -14.26 0.11
C ASN A 120 -4.91 -14.89 0.82
N LYS A 121 -4.70 -15.98 1.56
CA LYS A 121 -5.74 -16.63 2.34
C LYS A 121 -6.28 -15.72 3.46
N LEU A 122 -5.41 -15.04 4.19
CA LEU A 122 -5.81 -14.10 5.24
C LEU A 122 -6.62 -12.93 4.67
N ILE A 123 -6.23 -12.40 3.52
CA ILE A 123 -6.96 -11.33 2.85
C ILE A 123 -8.35 -11.81 2.42
N GLN A 124 -8.45 -13.00 1.85
CA GLN A 124 -9.73 -13.57 1.46
C GLN A 124 -10.67 -13.71 2.67
N LEU A 125 -10.20 -14.29 3.77
CA LEU A 125 -10.95 -14.42 5.02
C LEU A 125 -11.41 -13.06 5.57
N GLN A 126 -10.55 -12.05 5.51
CA GLN A 126 -10.88 -10.69 5.94
C GLN A 126 -11.95 -10.05 5.05
N MET A 127 -11.89 -10.29 3.73
CA MET A 127 -12.89 -9.79 2.79
C MET A 127 -14.26 -10.44 3.01
N GLU A 128 -14.29 -11.72 3.35
CA GLU A 128 -15.52 -12.46 3.67
C GLU A 128 -16.13 -12.09 5.04
N GLY A 129 -15.40 -11.32 5.86
CA GLY A 129 -15.84 -10.94 7.20
C GLY A 129 -15.78 -12.06 8.23
N SER A 130 -15.02 -13.13 7.94
CA SER A 130 -14.92 -14.33 8.80
C SER A 130 -13.96 -14.16 9.98
N ILE A 131 -13.21 -13.06 10.02
CA ILE A 131 -12.32 -12.70 11.14
C ILE A 131 -12.90 -11.45 11.78
N GLY A 132 -13.62 -11.61 12.84
CA GLY A 132 -14.15 -10.58 13.71
C GLY A 132 -13.33 -10.46 14.97
#